data_5d0dafd762b847c260403ec3407fecec
#
_entry.id   5d0dafd762b847c260403ec3407fecec
#
_cell.length_a   1.000
_cell.length_b   1.000
_cell.length_c   1.000
_cell.angle_alpha   90.00
_cell.angle_beta   90.00
_cell.angle_gamma   90.00
#
_symmetry.space_group_name_H-M   'P 1'
#
loop_
_entity.id
_entity.type
_entity.pdbx_description
1 polymer ?
#
loop_
_entity_poly.entity_id
_entity_poly.type
_entity_poly.pdbx_seq_one_letter_code
_entity_poly.pdbx_strand_id
1 'polypeptide(L)'
;MSGLVMGTPWMLQLERPVESRPGSQLVTRSKHYPYAGGVSEYTQRSDEELIQPIILLVDREDPAGEHHGIAAAALASVQAFLRDPENPDWQDWSSAAFGKTVRRADAKMFAKVLAAFPEHALVEVGEGRAAGLPPMPAAALPKLLAKLQVSGTQLPRGEPLPPAPLTIVLNASLEMSTGKAAAQAAHALFAWVLESKPGTVEAWVADGFPLSVLELPAKEFRKGARKSAGPVIQDAGRTEIEPGSTTAYVSATKVR
;
A
#
# COMPACT_ATOMS: atom_id res chain seq x y z
N MET A 1 -14.31 14.57 35.09
CA MET A 1 -14.23 13.14 34.75
C MET A 1 -13.19 13.03 33.64
N SER A 2 -11.96 12.70 34.02
CA SER A 2 -10.83 12.62 33.08
C SER A 2 -10.85 11.23 32.43
N GLY A 3 -11.18 11.18 31.13
CA GLY A 3 -11.07 9.97 30.33
C GLY A 3 -9.62 9.69 29.98
N LEU A 4 -9.06 8.64 30.55
CA LEU A 4 -7.76 8.10 30.18
C LEU A 4 -7.89 7.50 28.78
N VAL A 5 -7.31 8.13 27.77
CA VAL A 5 -7.13 7.52 26.46
C VAL A 5 -5.98 6.53 26.61
N MET A 6 -6.31 5.24 26.71
CA MET A 6 -5.31 4.19 26.67
C MET A 6 -4.75 4.10 25.25
N GLY A 7 -3.49 4.53 25.06
CA GLY A 7 -2.75 4.32 23.83
C GLY A 7 -2.68 2.82 23.52
N THR A 8 -2.84 2.48 22.26
CA THR A 8 -2.82 1.09 21.79
C THR A 8 -1.42 0.48 21.95
N PRO A 9 -1.27 -0.75 22.44
CA PRO A 9 0.02 -1.37 22.79
C PRO A 9 1.07 -1.41 21.67
N TRP A 10 0.66 -1.50 20.41
CA TRP A 10 1.57 -1.60 19.26
C TRP A 10 2.40 -0.34 19.00
N MET A 11 1.99 0.82 19.50
CA MET A 11 2.75 2.06 19.38
C MET A 11 4.03 2.10 20.22
N LEU A 12 4.06 1.34 21.32
CA LEU A 12 5.24 1.26 22.19
C LEU A 12 6.39 0.45 21.58
N GLN A 13 6.14 -0.35 20.54
CA GLN A 13 7.19 -1.16 19.89
C GLN A 13 7.94 -0.39 18.79
N LEU A 14 7.38 0.71 18.27
CA LEU A 14 8.07 1.56 17.28
C LEU A 14 9.17 2.46 17.89
N GLU A 15 9.25 2.57 19.21
CA GLU A 15 10.22 3.39 19.94
C GLU A 15 11.49 2.66 20.38
N ARG A 16 11.78 1.44 19.92
CA ARG A 16 13.06 0.79 20.27
C ARG A 16 14.21 1.51 19.57
N PRO A 17 15.13 2.15 20.32
CA PRO A 17 16.34 2.69 19.71
C PRO A 17 17.19 1.54 19.20
N VAL A 18 17.57 1.60 17.93
CA VAL A 18 18.62 0.73 17.38
C VAL A 18 19.89 1.12 18.13
N GLU A 19 20.39 0.24 18.98
CA GLU A 19 21.69 0.43 19.64
C GLU A 19 22.77 0.67 18.59
N SER A 20 23.30 1.90 18.60
CA SER A 20 24.41 2.32 17.74
C SER A 20 25.68 1.61 18.18
N ARG A 21 26.23 0.72 17.34
CA ARG A 21 27.61 0.24 17.49
C ARG A 21 28.56 1.42 17.17
N PRO A 22 29.60 1.65 17.98
CA PRO A 22 30.55 2.72 17.73
C PRO A 22 31.43 2.36 16.52
N GLY A 23 31.43 3.22 15.49
CA GLY A 23 32.39 3.11 14.39
C GLY A 23 31.88 3.28 12.95
N SER A 24 30.64 3.66 12.70
CA SER A 24 30.18 3.92 11.33
C SER A 24 30.06 5.40 11.02
N GLN A 25 30.82 5.85 10.02
CA GLN A 25 30.72 7.17 9.41
C GLN A 25 29.28 7.46 8.99
N LEU A 26 28.82 8.70 9.21
CA LEU A 26 27.55 9.25 8.78
C LEU A 26 27.39 9.10 7.25
N VAL A 27 26.78 8.01 6.83
CA VAL A 27 26.21 7.93 5.49
C VAL A 27 24.85 8.59 5.55
N THR A 28 24.71 9.71 4.88
CA THR A 28 23.42 10.37 4.66
C THR A 28 22.47 9.36 4.01
N ARG A 29 21.54 8.83 4.79
CA ARG A 29 20.52 7.89 4.30
C ARG A 29 19.65 8.63 3.28
N SER A 30 19.83 8.30 2.01
CA SER A 30 18.86 8.58 0.96
C SER A 30 17.52 7.98 1.38
N LYS A 31 16.45 8.78 1.39
CA LYS A 31 15.08 8.37 1.72
C LYS A 31 14.44 7.52 0.59
N HIS A 32 15.19 6.65 0.00
CA HIS A 32 14.71 5.69 -0.99
C HIS A 32 14.58 4.36 -0.28
N TYR A 33 13.38 3.79 -0.27
CA TYR A 33 13.23 2.37 -0.02
C TYR A 33 13.91 1.66 -1.17
N PRO A 34 15.09 1.08 -0.98
CA PRO A 34 15.71 0.29 -2.02
C PRO A 34 14.98 -1.05 -2.07
N TYR A 35 14.23 -1.25 -3.10
CA TYR A 35 14.12 -2.57 -3.69
C TYR A 35 15.49 -2.90 -4.32
N ALA A 36 16.54 -2.81 -3.53
CA ALA A 36 17.90 -3.16 -3.94
C ALA A 36 18.15 -4.62 -3.64
N GLY A 37 17.42 -5.49 -4.30
CA GLY A 37 17.87 -6.84 -4.56
C GLY A 37 18.59 -6.82 -5.91
N GLY A 38 19.88 -7.10 -5.93
CA GLY A 38 20.67 -7.20 -7.15
C GLY A 38 20.06 -8.21 -8.11
N VAL A 39 20.21 -7.97 -9.40
CA VAL A 39 19.65 -8.70 -10.57
C VAL A 39 20.01 -10.20 -10.61
N SER A 40 20.78 -10.70 -9.64
CA SER A 40 21.34 -12.08 -9.63
C SER A 40 20.61 -13.11 -8.76
N GLU A 41 19.67 -12.73 -7.89
CA GLU A 41 19.06 -13.67 -6.94
C GLU A 41 17.53 -13.86 -7.07
N TYR A 42 16.87 -13.24 -8.05
CA TYR A 42 15.42 -13.26 -8.16
C TYR A 42 14.80 -14.49 -8.86
N THR A 43 15.56 -15.55 -9.09
CA THR A 43 15.05 -16.71 -9.84
C THR A 43 14.43 -17.81 -8.96
N GLN A 44 14.50 -17.70 -7.65
CA GLN A 44 13.76 -18.61 -6.74
C GLN A 44 12.86 -17.76 -5.83
N ARG A 45 11.54 -17.73 -6.11
CA ARG A 45 10.57 -17.40 -5.07
C ARG A 45 10.75 -18.43 -3.97
N SER A 46 11.25 -18.03 -2.79
CA SER A 46 11.26 -18.92 -1.64
C SER A 46 9.81 -19.29 -1.34
N ASP A 47 9.55 -20.55 -0.99
CA ASP A 47 8.21 -21.03 -0.60
C ASP A 47 7.67 -20.28 0.65
N GLU A 48 8.52 -19.50 1.30
CA GLU A 48 8.25 -18.67 2.47
C GLU A 48 7.96 -17.19 2.15
N GLU A 49 7.96 -16.78 0.86
CA GLU A 49 7.64 -15.37 0.52
C GLU A 49 6.21 -15.02 0.94
N LEU A 50 6.09 -14.10 1.92
CA LEU A 50 4.80 -13.57 2.33
C LEU A 50 4.34 -12.49 1.36
N ILE A 51 3.07 -12.54 0.97
CA ILE A 51 2.41 -11.51 0.19
C ILE A 51 1.14 -11.04 0.89
N GLN A 52 0.84 -9.77 0.80
CA GLN A 52 -0.45 -9.22 1.21
C GLN A 52 -1.44 -9.26 0.04
N PRO A 53 -2.53 -10.05 0.10
CA PRO A 53 -3.60 -9.98 -0.88
C PRO A 53 -4.49 -8.76 -0.62
N ILE A 54 -4.76 -8.00 -1.70
CA ILE A 54 -5.74 -6.91 -1.73
C ILE A 54 -6.74 -7.28 -2.82
N ILE A 55 -8.00 -7.37 -2.47
CA ILE A 55 -9.05 -7.76 -3.40
C ILE A 55 -9.80 -6.50 -3.84
N LEU A 56 -9.72 -6.18 -5.12
CA LEU A 56 -10.40 -5.03 -5.71
C LEU A 56 -11.69 -5.50 -6.38
N LEU A 57 -12.81 -4.92 -5.98
CA LEU A 57 -14.09 -5.13 -6.67
C LEU A 57 -14.03 -4.49 -8.05
N VAL A 58 -14.32 -5.27 -9.07
CA VAL A 58 -14.46 -4.82 -10.46
C VAL A 58 -15.84 -5.23 -10.94
N ASP A 59 -16.82 -4.36 -10.72
CA ASP A 59 -18.15 -4.53 -11.28
C ASP A 59 -18.15 -4.10 -12.74
N ARG A 60 -18.75 -4.90 -13.61
CA ARG A 60 -18.82 -4.59 -15.05
C ARG A 60 -20.05 -3.77 -15.41
N GLU A 61 -21.10 -3.86 -14.61
CA GLU A 61 -22.37 -3.18 -14.85
C GLU A 61 -22.32 -1.75 -14.26
N ASP A 62 -21.64 -1.60 -13.11
CA ASP A 62 -21.45 -0.31 -12.42
C ASP A 62 -20.00 -0.18 -11.95
N PRO A 63 -19.05 0.08 -12.88
CA PRO A 63 -17.64 0.10 -12.56
C PRO A 63 -17.28 1.39 -11.80
N ALA A 64 -16.56 1.22 -10.70
CA ALA A 64 -15.96 2.35 -9.97
C ALA A 64 -14.98 3.13 -10.83
N GLY A 65 -14.83 4.42 -10.55
CA GLY A 65 -13.76 5.23 -11.11
C GLY A 65 -12.37 4.75 -10.67
N GLU A 66 -11.38 4.87 -11.57
CA GLU A 66 -10.02 4.37 -11.35
C GLU A 66 -9.39 4.88 -10.05
N HIS A 67 -9.44 6.20 -9.78
CA HIS A 67 -8.87 6.78 -8.57
C HIS A 67 -9.58 6.30 -7.30
N HIS A 68 -10.90 6.05 -7.37
CA HIS A 68 -11.67 5.48 -6.26
C HIS A 68 -11.20 4.06 -5.94
N GLY A 69 -11.04 3.22 -6.97
CA GLY A 69 -10.53 1.85 -6.80
C GLY A 69 -9.09 1.80 -6.27
N ILE A 70 -8.20 2.66 -6.77
CA ILE A 70 -6.81 2.77 -6.31
C ILE A 70 -6.76 3.21 -4.84
N ALA A 71 -7.52 4.24 -4.45
CA ALA A 71 -7.57 4.71 -3.07
C ALA A 71 -8.14 3.65 -2.12
N ALA A 72 -9.23 2.98 -2.52
CA ALA A 72 -9.83 1.91 -1.74
C ALA A 72 -8.84 0.77 -1.50
N ALA A 73 -8.09 0.35 -2.52
CA ALA A 73 -7.07 -0.70 -2.39
C ALA A 73 -5.91 -0.28 -1.48
N ALA A 74 -5.41 0.95 -1.60
CA ALA A 74 -4.35 1.47 -0.76
C ALA A 74 -4.76 1.54 0.71
N LEU A 75 -5.96 2.05 0.99
CA LEU A 75 -6.51 2.12 2.34
C LEU A 75 -6.81 0.73 2.91
N ALA A 76 -7.34 -0.20 2.10
CA ALA A 76 -7.61 -1.57 2.54
C ALA A 76 -6.33 -2.29 2.98
N SER A 77 -5.22 -2.07 2.28
CA SER A 77 -3.90 -2.57 2.68
C SER A 77 -3.49 -2.11 4.08
N VAL A 78 -3.58 -0.81 4.33
CA VAL A 78 -3.17 -0.21 5.60
C VAL A 78 -4.16 -0.54 6.72
N GLN A 79 -5.47 -0.49 6.45
CA GLN A 79 -6.46 -0.79 7.48
C GLN A 79 -6.43 -2.24 7.92
N ALA A 80 -6.06 -3.19 7.03
CA ALA A 80 -5.83 -4.57 7.41
C ALA A 80 -4.70 -4.69 8.45
N PHE A 81 -3.61 -3.96 8.26
CA PHE A 81 -2.50 -3.88 9.24
C PHE A 81 -2.94 -3.23 10.55
N LEU A 82 -3.63 -2.08 10.48
CA LEU A 82 -4.02 -1.32 11.67
C LEU A 82 -5.07 -2.04 12.54
N ARG A 83 -5.75 -3.07 12.03
CA ARG A 83 -6.69 -3.90 12.80
C ARG A 83 -6.01 -4.86 13.75
N ASP A 84 -4.88 -5.41 13.35
CA ASP A 84 -4.12 -6.39 14.12
C ASP A 84 -2.61 -6.27 13.85
N PRO A 85 -1.99 -5.15 14.24
CA PRO A 85 -0.58 -4.87 13.96
C PRO A 85 0.37 -5.78 14.75
N GLU A 86 -0.12 -6.45 15.79
CA GLU A 86 0.66 -7.40 16.61
C GLU A 86 0.74 -8.79 15.98
N ASN A 87 0.00 -9.06 14.92
CA ASN A 87 0.10 -10.33 14.20
C ASN A 87 1.53 -10.49 13.64
N PRO A 88 2.24 -11.58 14.00
CA PRO A 88 3.65 -11.78 13.63
C PRO A 88 3.88 -11.79 12.12
N ASP A 89 2.90 -12.22 11.33
CA ASP A 89 3.02 -12.22 9.86
C ASP A 89 3.24 -10.81 9.29
N TRP A 90 2.73 -9.76 9.96
CA TRP A 90 2.99 -8.37 9.55
C TRP A 90 4.44 -7.97 9.78
N GLN A 91 5.06 -8.42 10.86
CA GLN A 91 6.46 -8.10 11.17
C GLN A 91 7.38 -8.81 10.18
N ASP A 92 7.16 -10.10 9.93
CA ASP A 92 7.93 -10.90 8.98
C ASP A 92 7.80 -10.32 7.56
N TRP A 93 6.57 -10.02 7.14
CA TRP A 93 6.30 -9.46 5.83
C TRP A 93 6.89 -8.05 5.64
N SER A 94 6.78 -7.14 6.63
CA SER A 94 7.29 -5.78 6.53
C SER A 94 8.81 -5.68 6.63
N SER A 95 9.47 -6.64 7.26
CA SER A 95 10.93 -6.73 7.32
C SER A 95 11.57 -7.27 6.04
N ALA A 96 10.79 -7.94 5.20
CA ALA A 96 11.18 -8.50 3.92
C ALA A 96 10.84 -7.56 2.73
N ALA A 97 10.60 -8.12 1.56
CA ALA A 97 10.24 -7.37 0.36
C ALA A 97 8.81 -6.80 0.36
N PHE A 98 8.08 -6.99 1.45
CA PHE A 98 6.66 -6.68 1.69
C PHE A 98 5.78 -6.67 0.43
N GLY A 99 5.81 -7.79 -0.28
CA GLY A 99 5.09 -8.00 -1.53
C GLY A 99 3.58 -7.82 -1.38
N LYS A 100 2.94 -7.20 -2.37
CA LYS A 100 1.48 -7.02 -2.43
C LYS A 100 0.94 -7.57 -3.74
N THR A 101 -0.26 -8.13 -3.69
CA THR A 101 -0.99 -8.52 -4.92
C THR A 101 -2.38 -7.92 -4.91
N VAL A 102 -2.68 -7.08 -5.90
CA VAL A 102 -4.05 -6.63 -6.14
C VAL A 102 -4.73 -7.62 -7.07
N ARG A 103 -5.82 -8.23 -6.59
CA ARG A 103 -6.57 -9.27 -7.28
C ARG A 103 -7.97 -8.78 -7.56
N ARG A 104 -8.42 -8.86 -8.80
CA ARG A 104 -9.78 -8.44 -9.17
C ARG A 104 -10.79 -9.53 -8.86
N ALA A 105 -11.95 -9.12 -8.36
CA ALA A 105 -13.12 -9.96 -8.15
C ALA A 105 -14.37 -9.25 -8.67
N ASP A 106 -15.27 -9.98 -9.32
CA ASP A 106 -16.64 -9.50 -9.54
C ASP A 106 -17.42 -9.49 -8.22
N ALA A 107 -18.62 -8.92 -8.21
CA ALA A 107 -19.43 -8.78 -7.00
C ALA A 107 -19.68 -10.12 -6.29
N LYS A 108 -19.92 -11.20 -7.04
CA LYS A 108 -20.16 -12.54 -6.47
C LYS A 108 -18.90 -13.12 -5.81
N MET A 109 -17.76 -13.00 -6.48
CA MET A 109 -16.48 -13.49 -5.94
C MET A 109 -16.00 -12.62 -4.79
N PHE A 110 -16.21 -11.31 -4.86
CA PHE A 110 -15.89 -10.38 -3.78
C PHE A 110 -16.66 -10.76 -2.50
N ALA A 111 -17.98 -10.94 -2.59
CA ALA A 111 -18.80 -11.37 -1.46
C ALA A 111 -18.33 -12.72 -0.87
N LYS A 112 -17.92 -13.68 -1.72
CA LYS A 112 -17.36 -14.96 -1.26
C LYS A 112 -16.04 -14.78 -0.50
N VAL A 113 -15.18 -13.85 -0.95
CA VAL A 113 -13.94 -13.57 -0.25
C VAL A 113 -14.24 -12.97 1.12
N LEU A 114 -15.12 -11.98 1.21
CA LEU A 114 -15.48 -11.36 2.50
C LEU A 114 -16.03 -12.39 3.49
N ALA A 115 -16.86 -13.32 3.01
CA ALA A 115 -17.40 -14.38 3.86
C ALA A 115 -16.34 -15.42 4.30
N ALA A 116 -15.34 -15.68 3.45
CA ALA A 116 -14.31 -16.68 3.73
C ALA A 116 -13.16 -16.17 4.61
N PHE A 117 -12.95 -14.86 4.65
CA PHE A 117 -11.85 -14.21 5.39
C PHE A 117 -12.41 -13.10 6.30
N PRO A 118 -13.00 -13.43 7.46
CA PRO A 118 -13.64 -12.45 8.34
C PRO A 118 -12.67 -11.41 8.93
N GLU A 119 -11.37 -11.69 8.90
CA GLU A 119 -10.29 -10.79 9.32
C GLU A 119 -10.01 -9.66 8.33
N HIS A 120 -10.65 -9.65 7.15
CA HIS A 120 -10.44 -8.62 6.13
C HIS A 120 -10.75 -7.20 6.64
N ALA A 121 -10.08 -6.20 6.07
CA ALA A 121 -10.46 -4.80 6.16
C ALA A 121 -11.21 -4.41 4.87
N LEU A 122 -12.51 -4.21 4.96
CA LEU A 122 -13.32 -3.69 3.87
C LEU A 122 -13.25 -2.17 3.86
N VAL A 123 -12.91 -1.59 2.71
CA VAL A 123 -12.82 -0.15 2.49
C VAL A 123 -13.65 0.26 1.28
N GLU A 124 -14.38 1.35 1.43
CA GLU A 124 -15.14 2.01 0.38
C GLU A 124 -14.66 3.45 0.23
N VAL A 125 -14.37 3.88 -1.01
CA VAL A 125 -13.99 5.25 -1.36
C VAL A 125 -14.80 5.63 -2.59
N GLY A 126 -15.78 6.51 -2.44
CA GLY A 126 -16.76 6.74 -3.50
C GLY A 126 -17.38 5.40 -3.94
N GLU A 127 -17.27 5.08 -5.23
CA GLU A 127 -17.75 3.79 -5.78
C GLU A 127 -16.71 2.66 -5.65
N GLY A 128 -15.46 3.00 -5.34
CA GLY A 128 -14.37 2.03 -5.21
C GLY A 128 -14.49 1.18 -3.94
N ARG A 129 -14.37 -0.15 -4.08
CA ARG A 129 -14.41 -1.09 -2.97
C ARG A 129 -13.23 -2.04 -3.02
N ALA A 130 -12.55 -2.21 -1.90
CA ALA A 130 -11.48 -3.17 -1.77
C ALA A 130 -11.46 -3.83 -0.39
N ALA A 131 -10.94 -5.06 -0.33
CA ALA A 131 -10.70 -5.78 0.89
C ALA A 131 -9.20 -6.09 1.03
N GLY A 132 -8.58 -5.63 2.12
CA GLY A 132 -7.22 -5.99 2.49
C GLY A 132 -7.22 -7.21 3.42
N LEU A 133 -6.34 -8.17 3.16
CA LEU A 133 -6.14 -9.32 4.00
C LEU A 133 -4.78 -9.25 4.71
N PRO A 134 -4.58 -9.99 5.81
CA PRO A 134 -3.25 -10.18 6.38
C PRO A 134 -2.28 -10.83 5.38
N PRO A 135 -0.96 -10.65 5.54
CA PRO A 135 0.03 -11.36 4.76
C PRO A 135 -0.12 -12.86 4.91
N MET A 136 0.20 -13.58 3.84
CA MET A 136 0.17 -15.03 3.83
C MET A 136 1.20 -15.58 2.84
N PRO A 137 1.66 -16.85 2.99
CA PRO A 137 2.63 -17.45 2.09
C PRO A 137 2.13 -17.46 0.63
N ALA A 138 2.94 -16.96 -0.28
CA ALA A 138 2.60 -16.87 -1.71
C ALA A 138 2.33 -18.26 -2.32
N ALA A 139 3.13 -19.25 -1.92
CA ALA A 139 3.01 -20.64 -2.39
C ALA A 139 1.78 -21.37 -1.82
N ALA A 140 1.25 -20.92 -0.67
CA ALA A 140 0.12 -21.53 0.02
C ALA A 140 -1.17 -20.70 -0.03
N LEU A 141 -1.29 -19.83 -1.02
CA LEU A 141 -2.52 -19.03 -1.19
C LEU A 141 -3.78 -19.92 -1.24
N PRO A 142 -4.80 -19.61 -0.43
CA PRO A 142 -6.08 -20.29 -0.49
C PRO A 142 -6.63 -20.34 -1.92
N LYS A 143 -7.20 -21.49 -2.32
CA LYS A 143 -7.72 -21.72 -3.69
C LYS A 143 -8.68 -20.62 -4.18
N LEU A 144 -9.45 -20.02 -3.27
CA LEU A 144 -10.36 -18.94 -3.59
C LEU A 144 -9.59 -17.70 -4.08
N LEU A 145 -8.51 -17.32 -3.40
CA LEU A 145 -7.67 -16.19 -3.78
C LEU A 145 -6.80 -16.49 -4.99
N ALA A 146 -6.23 -17.69 -5.07
CA ALA A 146 -5.36 -18.11 -6.17
C ALA A 146 -6.05 -18.05 -7.55
N LYS A 147 -7.38 -18.21 -7.59
CA LYS A 147 -8.19 -18.13 -8.83
C LYS A 147 -8.44 -16.70 -9.31
N LEU A 148 -8.26 -15.69 -8.44
CA LEU A 148 -8.50 -14.30 -8.79
C LEU A 148 -7.35 -13.77 -9.66
N GLN A 149 -7.70 -13.03 -10.69
CA GLN A 149 -6.72 -12.50 -11.64
C GLN A 149 -5.96 -11.30 -11.04
N VAL A 150 -4.65 -11.27 -11.22
CA VAL A 150 -3.75 -10.23 -10.73
C VAL A 150 -3.47 -9.18 -11.80
N SER A 151 -3.21 -9.60 -13.05
CA SER A 151 -2.79 -8.70 -14.13
C SER A 151 -3.95 -8.17 -14.97
N GLY A 152 -3.73 -7.04 -15.67
CA GLY A 152 -4.65 -6.48 -16.65
C GLY A 152 -5.97 -5.97 -16.06
N THR A 153 -6.00 -5.60 -14.78
CA THR A 153 -7.17 -4.96 -14.17
C THR A 153 -7.23 -3.50 -14.62
N GLN A 154 -8.35 -3.13 -15.24
CA GLN A 154 -8.62 -1.76 -15.65
C GLN A 154 -9.98 -1.32 -15.11
N LEU A 155 -10.03 -0.11 -14.56
CA LEU A 155 -11.24 0.62 -14.22
C LEU A 155 -11.36 1.84 -15.14
N PRO A 156 -12.57 2.31 -15.44
CA PRO A 156 -12.73 3.53 -16.23
C PRO A 156 -12.18 4.74 -15.47
N ARG A 157 -11.79 5.76 -16.22
CA ARG A 157 -11.54 7.07 -15.62
C ARG A 157 -12.85 7.59 -15.07
N GLY A 158 -12.84 7.99 -13.81
CA GLY A 158 -13.97 8.56 -13.11
C GLY A 158 -13.68 9.98 -12.63
N GLU A 159 -14.55 10.49 -11.78
CA GLU A 159 -14.32 11.77 -11.11
C GLU A 159 -13.07 11.71 -10.22
N PRO A 160 -12.26 12.78 -10.20
CA PRO A 160 -11.11 12.83 -9.31
C PRO A 160 -11.55 12.85 -7.85
N LEU A 161 -10.73 12.26 -6.99
CA LEU A 161 -10.95 12.38 -5.56
C LEU A 161 -10.76 13.83 -5.08
N PRO A 162 -11.50 14.26 -4.06
CA PRO A 162 -11.31 15.58 -3.49
C PRO A 162 -9.88 15.74 -2.94
N PRO A 163 -9.33 16.96 -2.94
CA PRO A 163 -8.05 17.23 -2.29
C PRO A 163 -8.07 16.80 -0.83
N ALA A 164 -7.00 16.12 -0.40
CA ALA A 164 -6.82 15.65 0.97
C ALA A 164 -5.43 16.02 1.50
N PRO A 165 -5.24 16.10 2.83
CA PRO A 165 -3.94 16.36 3.43
C PRO A 165 -2.87 15.35 3.02
N LEU A 166 -3.27 14.10 2.77
CA LEU A 166 -2.43 13.05 2.26
C LEU A 166 -2.80 12.70 0.83
N THR A 167 -1.83 12.76 -0.07
CA THR A 167 -2.03 12.47 -1.49
C THR A 167 -1.01 11.45 -1.96
N ILE A 168 -1.47 10.36 -2.57
CA ILE A 168 -0.63 9.45 -3.33
C ILE A 168 -0.51 10.00 -4.73
N VAL A 169 0.72 10.22 -5.19
CA VAL A 169 0.99 10.70 -6.54
C VAL A 169 1.60 9.59 -7.37
N LEU A 170 0.96 9.27 -8.48
CA LEU A 170 1.35 8.23 -9.42
C LEU A 170 2.01 8.81 -10.67
N ASN A 171 2.92 8.05 -11.26
CA ASN A 171 3.60 8.41 -12.50
C ASN A 171 2.75 8.01 -13.71
N ALA A 172 1.98 8.95 -14.27
CA ALA A 172 1.10 8.72 -15.41
C ALA A 172 1.86 8.24 -16.67
N SER A 173 3.14 8.56 -16.80
CA SER A 173 3.93 8.17 -18.00
C SER A 173 4.28 6.68 -18.06
N LEU A 174 4.02 5.94 -17.01
CA LEU A 174 4.23 4.49 -16.98
C LEU A 174 3.01 3.70 -17.49
N GLU A 175 1.89 4.37 -17.73
CA GLU A 175 0.65 3.78 -18.25
C GLU A 175 0.26 2.47 -17.54
N MET A 176 0.42 2.46 -16.20
CA MET A 176 0.14 1.29 -15.37
C MET A 176 -1.32 0.88 -15.48
N SER A 177 -1.60 -0.43 -15.50
CA SER A 177 -2.96 -0.90 -15.27
C SER A 177 -3.47 -0.44 -13.90
N THR A 178 -4.78 -0.28 -13.73
CA THR A 178 -5.38 0.09 -12.43
C THR A 178 -4.93 -0.85 -11.31
N GLY A 179 -4.83 -2.14 -11.59
CA GLY A 179 -4.35 -3.13 -10.61
C GLY A 179 -2.89 -2.88 -10.19
N LYS A 180 -2.03 -2.52 -11.14
CA LYS A 180 -0.62 -2.17 -10.87
C LYS A 180 -0.53 -0.85 -10.11
N ALA A 181 -1.24 0.18 -10.55
CA ALA A 181 -1.29 1.48 -9.88
C ALA A 181 -1.79 1.35 -8.44
N ALA A 182 -2.82 0.53 -8.19
CA ALA A 182 -3.34 0.24 -6.86
C ALA A 182 -2.30 -0.46 -5.97
N ALA A 183 -1.54 -1.42 -6.50
CA ALA A 183 -0.45 -2.05 -5.76
C ALA A 183 0.65 -1.05 -5.39
N GLN A 184 1.06 -0.19 -6.31
CA GLN A 184 2.07 0.84 -6.06
C GLN A 184 1.57 1.91 -5.07
N ALA A 185 0.30 2.30 -5.16
CA ALA A 185 -0.36 3.19 -4.20
C ALA A 185 -0.40 2.57 -2.80
N ALA A 186 -0.72 1.28 -2.70
CA ALA A 186 -0.72 0.55 -1.44
C ALA A 186 0.69 0.45 -0.83
N HIS A 187 1.74 0.27 -1.66
CA HIS A 187 3.13 0.34 -1.20
C HIS A 187 3.47 1.72 -0.64
N ALA A 188 3.11 2.78 -1.36
CA ALA A 188 3.41 4.15 -0.96
C ALA A 188 2.73 4.52 0.37
N LEU A 189 1.44 4.22 0.50
CA LEU A 189 0.69 4.52 1.71
C LEU A 189 1.18 3.71 2.91
N PHE A 190 1.47 2.43 2.72
CA PHE A 190 1.96 1.57 3.78
C PHE A 190 3.36 2.01 4.27
N ALA A 191 4.26 2.35 3.34
CA ALA A 191 5.56 2.91 3.67
C ALA A 191 5.43 4.23 4.44
N TRP A 192 4.47 5.09 4.07
CA TRP A 192 4.19 6.32 4.81
C TRP A 192 3.74 6.03 6.25
N VAL A 193 2.90 5.03 6.48
CA VAL A 193 2.47 4.63 7.82
C VAL A 193 3.67 4.16 8.65
N LEU A 194 4.54 3.33 8.08
CA LEU A 194 5.73 2.82 8.79
C LEU A 194 6.78 3.89 9.10
N GLU A 195 6.91 4.92 8.23
CA GLU A 195 7.89 6.00 8.40
C GLU A 195 7.36 7.17 9.25
N SER A 196 6.05 7.27 9.41
CA SER A 196 5.41 8.37 10.14
C SER A 196 5.56 8.19 11.64
N LYS A 197 5.57 9.32 12.35
CA LYS A 197 5.47 9.28 13.82
C LYS A 197 4.09 8.73 14.21
N PRO A 198 3.99 7.93 15.29
CA PRO A 198 2.72 7.37 15.74
C PRO A 198 1.58 8.38 15.83
N GLY A 199 1.78 9.51 16.49
CA GLY A 199 0.75 10.56 16.60
C GLY A 199 0.27 11.15 15.27
N THR A 200 1.09 11.08 14.19
CA THR A 200 0.68 11.51 12.84
C THR A 200 -0.30 10.52 12.23
N VAL A 201 -0.02 9.21 12.41
CA VAL A 201 -0.91 8.14 11.91
C VAL A 201 -2.22 8.15 12.70
N GLU A 202 -2.14 8.28 14.04
CA GLU A 202 -3.33 8.38 14.91
C GLU A 202 -4.24 9.53 14.51
N ALA A 203 -3.69 10.72 14.29
CA ALA A 203 -4.47 11.88 13.86
C ALA A 203 -5.14 11.64 12.50
N TRP A 204 -4.42 11.05 11.55
CA TRP A 204 -4.96 10.70 10.24
C TRP A 204 -6.08 9.66 10.32
N VAL A 205 -5.94 8.65 11.19
CA VAL A 205 -6.97 7.63 11.46
C VAL A 205 -8.20 8.28 12.09
N ALA A 206 -8.00 9.14 13.11
CA ALA A 206 -9.09 9.84 13.80
C ALA A 206 -9.87 10.79 12.88
N ASP A 207 -9.21 11.32 11.85
CA ASP A 207 -9.82 12.18 10.81
C ASP A 207 -10.52 11.38 9.69
N GLY A 208 -10.60 10.05 9.82
CA GLY A 208 -11.32 9.19 8.88
C GLY A 208 -10.53 8.82 7.63
N PHE A 209 -9.20 8.74 7.72
CA PHE A 209 -8.30 8.35 6.62
C PHE A 209 -8.37 9.24 5.37
N PRO A 210 -8.33 10.59 5.49
CA PRO A 210 -8.44 11.46 4.33
C PRO A 210 -7.29 11.24 3.35
N LEU A 211 -7.63 10.75 2.15
CA LEU A 211 -6.68 10.36 1.11
C LEU A 211 -7.14 10.86 -0.26
N SER A 212 -6.20 11.40 -1.04
CA SER A 212 -6.39 11.68 -2.46
C SER A 212 -5.41 10.88 -3.31
N VAL A 213 -5.75 10.66 -4.58
CA VAL A 213 -4.89 10.05 -5.59
C VAL A 213 -4.77 11.02 -6.75
N LEU A 214 -3.56 11.25 -7.21
CA LEU A 214 -3.23 12.14 -8.32
C LEU A 214 -2.27 11.46 -9.28
N GLU A 215 -2.50 11.59 -10.56
CA GLU A 215 -1.57 11.20 -11.60
C GLU A 215 -0.86 12.42 -12.18
N LEU A 216 0.46 12.37 -12.31
CA LEU A 216 1.25 13.44 -12.89
C LEU A 216 2.08 12.94 -14.08
N PRO A 217 2.20 13.76 -15.15
CA PRO A 217 3.14 13.51 -16.22
C PRO A 217 4.59 13.41 -15.72
N ALA A 218 5.45 12.71 -16.46
CA ALA A 218 6.82 12.37 -16.05
C ALA A 218 7.64 13.53 -15.48
N LYS A 219 7.56 14.72 -16.06
CA LYS A 219 8.35 15.90 -15.62
C LYS A 219 7.90 16.40 -14.25
N GLU A 220 6.59 16.60 -14.10
CA GLU A 220 5.94 17.06 -12.88
C GLU A 220 6.10 16.02 -11.77
N PHE A 221 5.89 14.76 -12.09
CA PHE A 221 6.07 13.63 -11.18
C PHE A 221 7.51 13.59 -10.64
N ARG A 222 8.54 13.58 -11.49
CA ARG A 222 9.95 13.56 -11.07
C ARG A 222 10.30 14.78 -10.20
N LYS A 223 9.77 15.96 -10.55
CA LYS A 223 9.98 17.16 -9.75
C LYS A 223 9.35 17.04 -8.35
N GLY A 224 8.14 16.49 -8.27
CA GLY A 224 7.42 16.23 -7.02
C GLY A 224 8.13 15.16 -6.17
N ALA A 225 8.48 14.02 -6.74
CA ALA A 225 9.16 12.92 -6.06
C ALA A 225 10.48 13.34 -5.41
N ARG A 226 11.30 14.17 -6.11
CA ARG A 226 12.56 14.71 -5.55
C ARG A 226 12.36 15.64 -4.36
N LYS A 227 11.20 16.28 -4.25
CA LYS A 227 10.87 17.24 -3.19
C LYS A 227 10.02 16.63 -2.08
N SER A 228 9.48 15.45 -2.33
CA SER A 228 8.64 14.77 -1.36
C SER A 228 9.41 14.50 -0.07
N ALA A 229 8.77 14.79 1.06
CA ALA A 229 9.25 14.37 2.37
C ALA A 229 8.77 12.95 2.73
N GLY A 230 7.78 12.44 2.01
CA GLY A 230 7.25 11.08 2.18
C GLY A 230 7.98 10.05 1.32
N PRO A 231 7.60 8.77 1.45
CA PRO A 231 8.22 7.66 0.73
C PRO A 231 8.08 7.80 -0.79
N VAL A 232 9.09 7.32 -1.49
CA VAL A 232 9.13 7.25 -2.96
C VAL A 232 9.32 5.78 -3.34
N ILE A 233 8.39 5.25 -4.13
CA ILE A 233 8.33 3.83 -4.47
C ILE A 233 8.97 3.58 -5.85
N GLN A 234 9.85 2.57 -5.89
CA GLN A 234 10.42 2.03 -7.11
C GLN A 234 9.89 0.62 -7.34
N ASP A 235 9.59 0.28 -8.58
CA ASP A 235 9.12 -1.06 -8.92
C ASP A 235 10.27 -2.06 -9.00
N ALA A 236 10.00 -3.29 -8.56
CA ALA A 236 10.96 -4.39 -8.64
C ALA A 236 11.04 -5.05 -10.04
N GLY A 237 10.20 -4.62 -10.99
CA GLY A 237 10.16 -5.18 -12.35
C GLY A 237 9.54 -6.56 -12.44
N ARG A 238 8.63 -6.91 -11.53
CA ARG A 238 7.99 -8.23 -11.53
C ARG A 238 6.84 -8.37 -12.52
N THR A 239 6.35 -7.26 -13.12
CA THR A 239 5.15 -7.26 -13.97
C THR A 239 5.29 -6.32 -15.17
N GLU A 240 4.46 -5.25 -15.23
CA GLU A 240 4.17 -4.47 -16.45
C GLU A 240 5.23 -3.42 -16.81
N ILE A 241 6.10 -3.04 -15.87
CA ILE A 241 7.00 -1.90 -16.02
C ILE A 241 8.47 -2.27 -15.75
N GLU A 242 9.36 -1.48 -16.28
CA GLU A 242 10.81 -1.64 -16.14
C GLU A 242 11.26 -1.63 -14.67
N PRO A 243 12.17 -2.55 -14.27
CA PRO A 243 12.75 -2.57 -12.92
C PRO A 243 13.37 -1.23 -12.55
N GLY A 244 13.17 -0.79 -11.29
CA GLY A 244 13.72 0.47 -10.80
C GLY A 244 12.95 1.71 -11.22
N SER A 245 11.88 1.57 -12.02
CA SER A 245 11.01 2.70 -12.37
C SER A 245 10.38 3.30 -11.11
N THR A 246 10.46 4.63 -10.97
CA THR A 246 9.77 5.34 -9.89
C THR A 246 8.28 5.47 -10.23
N THR A 247 7.42 4.86 -9.42
CA THR A 247 6.00 4.63 -9.71
C THR A 247 5.06 5.52 -8.93
N ALA A 248 5.37 5.75 -7.66
CA ALA A 248 4.53 6.51 -6.75
C ALA A 248 5.35 7.26 -5.70
N TYR A 249 4.77 8.29 -5.12
CA TYR A 249 5.25 8.89 -3.87
C TYR A 249 4.08 9.42 -3.05
N VAL A 250 4.29 9.62 -1.75
CA VAL A 250 3.30 10.25 -0.87
C VAL A 250 3.67 11.72 -0.66
N SER A 251 2.71 12.59 -0.88
CA SER A 251 2.79 14.02 -0.53
C SER A 251 1.86 14.28 0.66
N ALA A 252 2.44 14.75 1.77
CA ALA A 252 1.67 15.20 2.93
C ALA A 252 1.74 16.72 3.02
N THR A 253 0.58 17.38 2.96
CA THR A 253 0.48 18.80 3.30
C THR A 253 0.45 18.93 4.82
N LYS A 254 1.31 19.77 5.38
CA LYS A 254 1.21 20.07 6.83
C LYS A 254 -0.16 20.64 7.09
N VAL A 255 -0.98 19.94 7.87
CA VAL A 255 -2.15 20.54 8.50
C VAL A 255 -1.60 21.64 9.42
N ARG A 256 -2.02 22.89 9.15
CA ARG A 256 -1.63 24.05 9.96
C ARG A 256 -2.46 24.09 11.24
#